data_c8af2b27dfc526ba843a4dbb2f68d33b
#
_entry.id   c8af2b27dfc526ba843a4dbb2f68d33b
#
_cell.length_a   1.000
_cell.length_b   1.000
_cell.length_c   1.000
_cell.angle_alpha   90.00
_cell.angle_beta   90.00
_cell.angle_gamma   90.00
#
_symmetry.space_group_name_H-M   'P 1'
#
loop_
_entity.id
_entity.type
_entity.pdbx_description
1 polymer ?
#
loop_
_entity_poly.entity_id
_entity_poly.type
_entity_poly.pdbx_seq_one_letter_code
_entity_poly.pdbx_strand_id
1 'polypeptide(L)' 'MQNVEFQVQGNSLVIMVDLSQEVGESSSGKSIIIASTGGNVAVPGFEDVKVGLNVYRPQPQTGRGLRHMASH' A
#
# COMPACT_ATOMS: atom_id res chain seq x y z
N MET A 1 10.21 1.66 -4.70
CA MET A 1 8.74 1.70 -4.57
C MET A 1 8.12 0.75 -5.56
N GLN A 2 7.02 0.19 -5.20
CA GLN A 2 6.31 -0.75 -6.05
C GLN A 2 4.87 -0.30 -6.19
N ASN A 3 4.46 -0.06 -7.41
CA ASN A 3 3.09 0.33 -7.77
C ASN A 3 2.66 1.62 -7.07
N VAL A 4 3.58 2.52 -6.86
CA VAL A 4 3.31 3.82 -6.24
C VAL A 4 3.92 4.87 -7.14
N GLU A 5 3.14 5.89 -7.46
CA GLU A 5 3.62 6.99 -8.28
C GLU A 5 3.28 8.29 -7.58
N PHE A 6 4.28 9.14 -7.43
CA PHE A 6 4.11 10.44 -6.81
C PHE A 6 4.05 11.52 -7.88
N GLN A 7 3.19 12.48 -7.65
CA GLN A 7 3.11 13.63 -8.52
C GLN A 7 2.92 14.86 -7.64
N VAL A 8 3.80 15.84 -7.79
CA VAL A 8 3.74 17.05 -7.00
C VAL A 8 3.11 18.14 -7.85
N GLN A 9 2.09 18.79 -7.31
CA GLN A 9 1.39 19.87 -7.98
C GLN A 9 1.35 21.04 -7.02
N GLY A 10 2.22 22.03 -7.24
CA GLY A 10 2.34 23.15 -6.30
C GLY A 10 2.82 22.64 -4.96
N ASN A 11 2.02 22.81 -3.94
CA ASN A 11 2.33 22.31 -2.60
C ASN A 11 1.58 21.04 -2.26
N SER A 12 1.03 20.36 -3.27
CA SER A 12 0.23 19.18 -3.04
C SER A 12 0.93 17.94 -3.60
N LEU A 13 0.86 16.87 -2.85
CA LEU A 13 1.37 15.57 -3.29
C LEU A 13 0.19 14.71 -3.69
N VAL A 14 0.24 14.18 -4.90
CA VAL A 14 -0.75 13.23 -5.39
C VAL A 14 -0.06 11.87 -5.46
N ILE A 15 -0.69 10.87 -4.88
CA ILE A 15 -0.17 9.52 -4.88
C ILE A 15 -1.12 8.65 -5.67
N MET A 16 -0.58 7.95 -6.66
CA MET A 16 -1.40 7.09 -7.50
C MET A 16 -0.99 5.65 -7.32
N VAL A 17 -1.97 4.79 -7.13
CA VAL A 17 -1.79 3.37 -6.93
C VAL A 17 -2.81 2.66 -7.80
N ASP A 18 -2.35 1.65 -8.56
CA ASP A 18 -3.25 0.82 -9.34
C ASP A 18 -3.76 -0.29 -8.44
N LEU A 19 -5.02 -0.19 -8.06
CA LEU A 19 -5.60 -1.12 -7.10
C LEU A 19 -5.84 -2.51 -7.67
N SER A 20 -5.66 -2.68 -8.97
CA SER A 20 -5.81 -4.00 -9.58
C SER A 20 -4.53 -4.81 -9.57
N GLN A 21 -3.43 -4.22 -9.16
CA GLN A 21 -2.16 -4.93 -9.14
C GLN A 21 -1.89 -5.56 -7.80
N GLU A 22 -1.08 -6.60 -7.81
CA GLU A 22 -0.61 -7.25 -6.60
C GLU A 22 0.89 -7.36 -6.69
N VAL A 23 1.57 -6.84 -5.68
CA VAL A 23 3.02 -6.88 -5.65
C VAL A 23 3.52 -8.19 -5.07
N GLY A 24 2.78 -8.73 -4.10
CA GLY A 24 3.16 -10.00 -3.48
C GLY A 24 2.50 -10.13 -2.13
N GLU A 25 2.84 -11.20 -1.43
CA GLU A 25 2.31 -11.43 -0.10
C GLU A 25 3.15 -10.71 0.93
N SER A 26 2.51 -10.31 2.01
CA SER A 26 3.23 -9.77 3.16
C SER A 26 4.09 -10.88 3.77
N SER A 27 5.04 -10.48 4.61
CA SER A 27 5.95 -11.46 5.19
C SER A 27 5.23 -12.47 6.07
N SER A 28 4.10 -12.09 6.64
CA SER A 28 3.32 -13.01 7.45
C SER A 28 2.40 -13.89 6.63
N GLY A 29 2.23 -13.59 5.36
CA GLY A 29 1.32 -14.34 4.50
C GLY A 29 -0.14 -14.04 4.73
N LYS A 30 -0.46 -13.04 5.53
CA LYS A 30 -1.85 -12.74 5.86
C LYS A 30 -2.45 -11.65 5.01
N SER A 31 -1.65 -11.01 4.20
CA SER A 31 -2.10 -9.90 3.37
C SER A 31 -1.45 -9.97 2.02
N ILE A 32 -2.14 -9.40 1.05
CA ILE A 32 -1.59 -9.19 -0.29
C ILE A 32 -1.22 -7.74 -0.37
N ILE A 33 0.03 -7.47 -0.70
CA ILE A 33 0.50 -6.09 -0.84
C ILE A 33 0.12 -5.59 -2.22
N ILE A 34 -0.58 -4.49 -2.26
CA ILE A 34 -0.98 -3.86 -3.52
C ILE A 34 0.08 -2.85 -3.94
N ALA A 35 0.59 -2.09 -2.99
CA ALA A 35 1.57 -1.06 -3.28
C ALA A 35 2.39 -0.78 -2.02
N SER A 36 3.62 -0.37 -2.20
CA SER A 36 4.47 -0.07 -1.05
C SER A 36 5.58 0.88 -1.46
N THR A 37 5.91 1.82 -0.60
CA THR A 37 7.08 2.65 -0.79
C THR A 37 8.36 1.93 -0.37
N GLY A 38 8.22 0.80 0.36
CA GLY A 38 9.39 0.06 0.80
C GLY A 38 10.15 0.78 1.89
N GLY A 39 9.46 1.54 2.70
CA GLY A 39 10.06 2.36 3.72
C GLY A 39 9.73 3.82 3.46
N ASN A 40 10.40 4.72 4.13
CA ASN A 40 10.15 6.14 3.95
C ASN A 40 10.92 6.65 2.75
N VAL A 41 10.27 7.44 1.92
CA VAL A 41 10.90 8.06 0.77
C VAL A 41 10.65 9.54 0.81
N ALA A 42 11.58 10.30 0.25
CA ALA A 42 11.46 11.76 0.22
C ALA A 42 10.50 12.17 -0.88
N VAL A 43 9.75 13.24 -0.63
CA VAL A 43 8.88 13.81 -1.64
C VAL A 43 9.72 14.63 -2.60
N PRO A 44 9.56 14.43 -3.93
CA PRO A 44 10.33 15.19 -4.90
C PRO A 44 10.13 16.69 -4.72
N GLY A 45 11.22 17.42 -4.59
CA GLY A 45 11.16 18.85 -4.39
C GLY A 45 10.93 19.29 -2.95
N PHE A 46 10.65 18.36 -2.05
CA PHE A 46 10.43 18.64 -0.63
C PHE A 46 11.14 17.56 0.16
N GLU A 47 12.45 17.50 0.05
CA GLU A 47 13.22 16.36 0.53
C GLU A 47 13.18 16.15 2.03
N ASP A 48 12.83 17.16 2.80
CA ASP A 48 12.67 16.98 4.23
C ASP A 48 11.31 16.38 4.60
N VAL A 49 10.43 16.19 3.63
CA VAL A 49 9.13 15.58 3.86
C VAL A 49 9.21 14.12 3.39
N LYS A 50 8.81 13.20 4.27
CA LYS A 50 8.92 11.78 3.97
C LYS A 50 7.54 11.15 3.91
N VAL A 51 7.41 10.14 3.05
CA VAL A 51 6.17 9.38 2.92
C VAL A 51 6.49 7.91 3.11
N GLY A 52 5.73 7.25 3.96
CA GLY A 52 5.76 5.80 4.09
C GLY A 52 4.35 5.30 3.85
N LEU A 53 4.20 4.40 2.88
CA LEU A 53 2.88 3.97 2.45
C LEU A 53 2.87 2.48 2.19
N ASN A 54 1.81 1.82 2.67
CA ASN A 54 1.53 0.43 2.32
C ASN A 54 0.06 0.33 2.02
N VAL A 55 -0.26 -0.19 0.84
CA VAL A 55 -1.62 -0.48 0.45
C VAL A 55 -1.72 -1.99 0.34
N TYR A 56 -2.70 -2.57 1.01
CA TYR A 56 -2.81 -4.01 1.08
C TYR A 56 -4.25 -4.42 1.30
N ARG A 57 -4.53 -5.69 1.07
CA ARG A 57 -5.82 -6.25 1.45
C ARG A 57 -5.59 -7.56 2.17
N PRO A 58 -6.50 -7.94 3.06
CA PRO A 58 -6.35 -9.20 3.78
C PRO A 58 -6.43 -10.36 2.80
N GLN A 59 -5.62 -11.38 3.04
CA GLN A 59 -5.69 -12.59 2.25
C GLN A 59 -6.68 -13.53 2.95
N PRO A 60 -7.64 -14.08 2.23
CA PRO A 60 -8.63 -14.94 2.86
C PRO A 60 -7.97 -16.14 3.54
N GLN A 61 -8.42 -16.44 4.73
CA GLN A 61 -7.94 -17.59 5.47
C GLN A 61 -8.92 -18.72 5.29
N THR A 62 -8.41 -19.88 4.93
CA THR A 62 -9.27 -21.02 4.69
C THR A 62 -9.96 -21.42 5.98
N GLY A 63 -11.24 -21.64 5.87
CA GLY A 63 -11.97 -22.23 6.94
C GLY A 63 -12.55 -21.29 7.90
N ARG A 64 -11.78 -20.65 8.73
CA ARG A 64 -12.40 -19.90 9.76
C ARG A 64 -12.54 -18.46 9.54
N GLY A 65 -11.94 -17.97 8.53
CA GLY A 65 -12.09 -16.56 8.28
C GLY A 65 -13.49 -16.14 7.94
N LEU A 66 -14.30 -17.06 7.56
CA LEU A 66 -15.62 -16.72 7.13
C LEU A 66 -16.45 -16.04 8.16
N ARG A 67 -16.31 -16.45 9.37
CA ARG A 67 -17.10 -15.86 10.37
C ARG A 67 -16.78 -14.45 10.62
N HIS A 68 -15.54 -14.14 10.51
CA HIS A 68 -15.16 -12.80 10.77
C HIS A 68 -15.57 -11.85 9.69
N MET A 69 -15.71 -12.37 8.51
CA MET A 69 -16.12 -11.48 7.47
C MET A 69 -17.49 -10.93 7.73
N ALA A 70 -18.29 -11.71 8.37
CA ALA A 70 -19.63 -11.26 8.63
C ALA A 70 -19.68 -10.13 9.62
N SER A 71 -18.67 -9.95 10.37
CA SER A 71 -18.72 -8.96 11.41
C SER A 71 -18.35 -7.58 10.93
N HIS A 72 -18.00 -7.45 9.71
CA HIS A 72 -17.63 -6.13 9.32
C HIS A 72 -18.59 -5.40 8.64
#